data_270e489aff16516d815c73504888e2d5
#
_entry.id   270e489aff16516d815c73504888e2d5
#
_cell.length_a   1.000
_cell.length_b   1.000
_cell.length_c   1.000
_cell.angle_alpha   90.00
_cell.angle_beta   90.00
_cell.angle_gamma   90.00
#
_symmetry.space_group_name_H-M   'P 1'
#
loop_
_entity.id
_entity.type
_entity.pdbx_description
1 polymer ?
#
loop_
_entity_poly.entity_id
_entity_poly.type
_entity_poly.pdbx_seq_one_letter_code
_entity_poly.pdbx_strand_id
1 'polypeptide(L)'
;MKRINLSICHILLAVITIPSTAAALGLEVTAGAWHQSPKGQLAFNPDDAGDILDIENDLKYEDETQFLGRLKIDMPLLIPNVYVMATPMEFEGTGRKDLNFKFGDVNFDGSADFFSKTTLDHFDIALYYGIPLLETATLNKLNIDLGVNVRIIDFEAKITQKSSGIDETKSFTLPVPMVFAALQFRPIERLTLEAEGRGIAIGNDKTYSLLGRLRLNVVGPVFVTGGYRYDNIDIDEKGVVIDADFKGPFAEAGLSF
;
A
#
# COMPACT_ATOMS: atom_id res chain seq x y z
N MET A 1 -17.09 13.64 0.75
CA MET A 1 -16.38 14.75 1.42
C MET A 1 -14.97 14.86 0.87
N LYS A 2 -14.73 15.85 -0.03
CA LYS A 2 -13.46 16.03 -0.80
C LYS A 2 -12.44 16.88 -0.02
N ARG A 3 -11.75 16.36 0.99
CA ARG A 3 -10.77 17.21 1.73
C ARG A 3 -9.39 16.60 2.00
N ILE A 4 -9.14 15.33 1.67
CA ILE A 4 -7.83 14.70 1.96
C ILE A 4 -6.84 14.89 0.81
N ASN A 5 -7.28 14.97 -0.45
CA ASN A 5 -6.39 15.05 -1.60
C ASN A 5 -5.58 16.37 -1.72
N LEU A 6 -5.99 17.44 -1.06
CA LEU A 6 -5.29 18.74 -1.15
C LEU A 6 -4.12 18.85 -0.15
N SER A 7 -4.18 18.12 0.97
CA SER A 7 -3.16 18.17 2.02
C SER A 7 -1.90 17.37 1.65
N ILE A 8 -2.03 16.26 0.94
CA ILE A 8 -0.90 15.42 0.52
C ILE A 8 -0.04 16.16 -0.51
N CYS A 9 -0.67 16.89 -1.44
CA CYS A 9 0.04 17.68 -2.45
C CYS A 9 0.86 18.84 -1.85
N HIS A 10 0.42 19.44 -0.73
CA HIS A 10 1.14 20.51 -0.06
C HIS A 10 2.31 20.01 0.78
N ILE A 11 2.27 18.78 1.29
CA ILE A 11 3.39 18.17 2.03
C ILE A 11 4.55 17.85 1.07
N LEU A 12 4.26 17.40 -0.15
CA LEU A 12 5.29 17.12 -1.16
C LEU A 12 5.99 18.40 -1.66
N LEU A 13 5.30 19.54 -1.69
CA LEU A 13 5.85 20.80 -2.20
C LEU A 13 6.72 21.54 -1.16
N ALA A 14 6.53 21.29 0.13
CA ALA A 14 7.26 21.96 1.21
C ALA A 14 8.71 21.45 1.40
N VAL A 15 9.06 20.30 0.83
CA VAL A 15 10.39 19.68 0.99
C VAL A 15 11.47 20.31 0.09
N ILE A 16 11.09 21.12 -0.91
CA ILE A 16 12.04 21.65 -1.92
C ILE A 16 12.92 22.81 -1.41
N THR A 17 12.68 23.33 -0.20
CA THR A 17 13.41 24.50 0.33
C THR A 17 14.25 24.22 1.59
N ILE A 18 14.83 23.03 1.74
CA ILE A 18 15.72 22.73 2.85
C ILE A 18 17.08 23.37 2.57
N PRO A 19 17.55 24.35 3.39
CA PRO A 19 18.86 24.94 3.22
C PRO A 19 19.96 23.93 3.49
N SER A 20 21.06 24.03 2.77
CA SER A 20 22.22 23.12 2.66
C SER A 20 23.07 22.90 3.94
N THR A 21 22.50 23.07 5.13
CA THR A 21 23.18 22.77 6.41
C THR A 21 22.85 21.37 6.98
N ALA A 22 22.09 20.55 6.26
CA ALA A 22 21.74 19.18 6.65
C ALA A 22 22.76 18.13 6.14
N ALA A 23 24.06 18.41 6.21
CA ALA A 23 25.14 17.56 5.69
C ALA A 23 25.32 16.19 6.41
N ALA A 24 24.35 15.76 7.23
CA ALA A 24 24.37 14.47 7.92
C ALA A 24 23.06 13.65 7.72
N LEU A 25 22.08 14.17 6.98
CA LEU A 25 20.81 13.50 6.73
C LEU A 25 20.73 13.10 5.26
N GLY A 26 20.65 11.81 4.97
CA GLY A 26 20.23 11.34 3.64
C GLY A 26 18.74 11.56 3.45
N LEU A 27 18.31 12.10 2.32
CA LEU A 27 16.93 12.32 2.00
C LEU A 27 16.60 11.72 0.63
N GLU A 28 15.62 10.84 0.57
CA GLU A 28 15.10 10.31 -0.69
C GLU A 28 13.60 10.56 -0.78
N VAL A 29 13.17 11.16 -1.88
CA VAL A 29 11.75 11.41 -2.18
C VAL A 29 11.42 10.80 -3.52
N THR A 30 10.34 10.02 -3.61
CA THR A 30 9.83 9.44 -4.85
C THR A 30 8.36 9.70 -5.04
N ALA A 31 7.97 9.79 -6.29
CA ALA A 31 6.58 9.74 -6.73
C ALA A 31 6.48 8.80 -7.94
N GLY A 32 5.38 8.10 -8.05
CA GLY A 32 5.17 7.13 -9.11
C GLY A 32 3.75 6.66 -9.22
N ALA A 33 3.58 5.57 -9.95
CA ALA A 33 2.29 4.91 -10.12
C ALA A 33 2.44 3.39 -9.99
N TRP A 34 1.44 2.76 -9.42
CA TRP A 34 1.32 1.33 -9.30
C TRP A 34 0.04 0.87 -10.01
N HIS A 35 0.19 -0.07 -10.94
CA HIS A 35 -0.91 -0.76 -11.59
C HIS A 35 -1.34 -1.92 -10.70
N GLN A 36 -2.55 -1.85 -10.17
CA GLN A 36 -3.06 -2.73 -9.11
C GLN A 36 -4.12 -3.66 -9.68
N SER A 37 -3.88 -4.97 -9.64
CA SER A 37 -4.86 -6.02 -9.98
C SER A 37 -5.42 -6.60 -8.68
N PRO A 38 -6.69 -6.31 -8.34
CA PRO A 38 -7.35 -6.82 -7.15
C PRO A 38 -7.89 -8.23 -7.38
N LYS A 39 -7.78 -9.11 -6.38
CA LYS A 39 -8.36 -10.46 -6.37
C LYS A 39 -8.76 -10.85 -4.97
N GLY A 40 -9.78 -11.71 -4.84
CA GLY A 40 -10.18 -12.25 -3.55
C GLY A 40 -11.62 -11.98 -3.19
N GLN A 41 -11.91 -11.75 -1.92
CA GLN A 41 -13.28 -11.69 -1.39
C GLN A 41 -13.43 -10.64 -0.30
N LEU A 42 -14.64 -10.13 -0.18
CA LEU A 42 -15.04 -9.11 0.78
C LEU A 42 -16.43 -9.45 1.33
N ALA A 43 -16.62 -9.29 2.64
CA ALA A 43 -17.94 -9.36 3.28
C ALA A 43 -18.06 -8.35 4.41
N PHE A 44 -19.29 -7.99 4.77
CA PHE A 44 -19.58 -7.17 5.95
C PHE A 44 -20.74 -7.78 6.74
N ASN A 45 -20.47 -8.20 7.98
CA ASN A 45 -21.38 -8.94 8.88
C ASN A 45 -22.07 -10.12 8.16
N PRO A 46 -21.31 -11.03 7.50
CA PRO A 46 -21.91 -12.15 6.78
C PRO A 46 -22.63 -13.09 7.73
N ASP A 47 -23.80 -13.56 7.35
CA ASP A 47 -24.53 -14.61 8.08
C ASP A 47 -24.12 -16.01 7.59
N ASP A 48 -23.79 -16.10 6.28
CA ASP A 48 -23.33 -17.35 5.68
C ASP A 48 -22.37 -17.09 4.49
N ALA A 49 -21.92 -18.15 3.83
CA ALA A 49 -21.03 -18.06 2.68
C ALA A 49 -21.64 -17.36 1.45
N GLY A 50 -22.98 -17.26 1.37
CA GLY A 50 -23.67 -16.53 0.33
C GLY A 50 -23.45 -15.01 0.40
N ASP A 51 -23.11 -14.49 1.56
CA ASP A 51 -22.86 -13.07 1.78
C ASP A 51 -21.42 -12.63 1.42
N ILE A 52 -20.54 -13.59 1.12
CA ILE A 52 -19.19 -13.31 0.68
C ILE A 52 -19.20 -12.90 -0.79
N LEU A 53 -18.63 -11.75 -1.12
CA LEU A 53 -18.58 -11.18 -2.46
C LEU A 53 -17.18 -11.38 -3.07
N ASP A 54 -17.13 -12.03 -4.22
CA ASP A 54 -15.91 -12.18 -4.99
C ASP A 54 -15.57 -10.86 -5.72
N ILE A 55 -14.34 -10.40 -5.56
CA ILE A 55 -13.89 -9.11 -6.10
C ILE A 55 -13.94 -9.07 -7.63
N GLU A 56 -13.52 -10.15 -8.29
CA GLU A 56 -13.48 -10.24 -9.77
C GLU A 56 -14.85 -10.61 -10.36
N ASN A 57 -15.58 -11.54 -9.72
CA ASN A 57 -16.76 -12.15 -10.31
C ASN A 57 -18.08 -11.50 -9.88
N ASP A 58 -18.22 -11.09 -8.61
CA ASP A 58 -19.43 -10.47 -8.08
C ASP A 58 -19.37 -8.94 -8.14
N LEU A 59 -18.22 -8.34 -7.68
CA LEU A 59 -18.04 -6.88 -7.67
C LEU A 59 -17.60 -6.33 -9.02
N LYS A 60 -16.97 -7.15 -9.88
CA LYS A 60 -16.46 -6.77 -11.21
C LYS A 60 -15.43 -5.64 -11.14
N TYR A 61 -14.55 -5.68 -10.12
CA TYR A 61 -13.45 -4.72 -10.05
C TYR A 61 -12.42 -5.02 -11.13
N GLU A 62 -11.98 -3.98 -11.80
CA GLU A 62 -10.94 -4.02 -12.81
C GLU A 62 -9.59 -3.58 -12.23
N ASP A 63 -8.54 -3.76 -13.02
CA ASP A 63 -7.21 -3.27 -12.69
C ASP A 63 -7.21 -1.75 -12.66
N GLU A 64 -6.62 -1.16 -11.62
CA GLU A 64 -6.55 0.28 -11.45
C GLU A 64 -5.10 0.76 -11.36
N THR A 65 -4.86 1.98 -11.83
CA THR A 65 -3.53 2.62 -11.72
C THR A 65 -3.62 3.82 -10.82
N GLN A 66 -3.00 3.71 -9.64
CA GLN A 66 -3.02 4.75 -8.61
C GLN A 66 -1.62 5.35 -8.42
N PHE A 67 -1.57 6.64 -8.07
CA PHE A 67 -0.32 7.31 -7.70
C PHE A 67 0.14 6.86 -6.33
N LEU A 68 1.45 6.71 -6.16
CA LEU A 68 2.08 6.42 -4.88
C LEU A 68 3.20 7.41 -4.59
N GLY A 69 3.54 7.57 -3.32
CA GLY A 69 4.61 8.44 -2.88
C GLY A 69 5.42 7.81 -1.76
N ARG A 70 6.73 8.06 -1.75
CA ARG A 70 7.65 7.50 -0.77
C ARG A 70 8.68 8.52 -0.31
N LEU A 71 9.02 8.48 0.96
CA LEU A 71 10.05 9.28 1.61
C LEU A 71 10.93 8.39 2.45
N LYS A 72 12.26 8.46 2.27
CA LYS A 72 13.24 7.88 3.18
C LYS A 72 14.11 8.99 3.77
N ILE A 73 14.41 8.88 5.04
CA ILE A 73 15.31 9.80 5.76
C ILE A 73 16.34 8.94 6.48
N ASP A 74 17.59 9.03 6.04
CA ASP A 74 18.70 8.37 6.70
C ASP A 74 19.18 9.25 7.84
N MET A 75 19.08 8.73 9.06
CA MET A 75 19.37 9.44 10.29
C MET A 75 20.79 9.17 10.77
N PRO A 76 21.43 10.13 11.48
CA PRO A 76 22.78 9.93 11.98
C PRO A 76 22.83 8.94 13.15
N LEU A 77 23.81 8.03 13.07
CA LEU A 77 24.31 7.11 14.11
C LEU A 77 23.28 6.28 14.89
N LEU A 78 22.72 6.78 15.99
CA LEU A 78 21.89 6.01 16.93
C LEU A 78 20.38 6.19 16.75
N ILE A 79 19.99 7.08 15.85
CA ILE A 79 18.58 7.34 15.55
C ILE A 79 18.17 6.40 14.43
N PRO A 80 17.02 5.70 14.54
CA PRO A 80 16.54 4.86 13.45
C PRO A 80 16.24 5.68 12.20
N ASN A 81 16.52 5.14 11.04
CA ASN A 81 16.09 5.69 9.77
C ASN A 81 14.57 5.66 9.70
N VAL A 82 14.00 6.61 8.96
CA VAL A 82 12.57 6.75 8.78
C VAL A 82 12.20 6.47 7.32
N TYR A 83 11.20 5.64 7.12
CA TYR A 83 10.61 5.39 5.81
C TYR A 83 9.10 5.61 5.89
N VAL A 84 8.58 6.40 4.96
CA VAL A 84 7.16 6.70 4.85
C VAL A 84 6.71 6.38 3.43
N MET A 85 5.56 5.70 3.28
CA MET A 85 4.97 5.41 1.98
C MET A 85 3.45 5.61 2.04
N ALA A 86 2.92 6.36 1.08
CA ALA A 86 1.49 6.52 0.85
C ALA A 86 1.08 5.68 -0.36
N THR A 87 0.06 4.86 -0.19
CA THR A 87 -0.46 3.96 -1.22
C THR A 87 -1.98 4.12 -1.29
N PRO A 88 -2.51 4.95 -2.18
CA PRO A 88 -3.93 4.95 -2.50
C PRO A 88 -4.34 3.64 -3.18
N MET A 89 -5.51 3.13 -2.80
CA MET A 89 -6.12 1.94 -3.38
C MET A 89 -7.64 2.13 -3.42
N GLU A 90 -8.18 2.38 -4.60
CA GLU A 90 -9.60 2.58 -4.82
C GLU A 90 -10.05 1.75 -6.02
N PHE A 91 -11.08 0.93 -5.82
CA PHE A 91 -11.67 0.07 -6.84
C PHE A 91 -13.17 0.28 -6.87
N GLU A 92 -13.76 0.25 -8.06
CA GLU A 92 -15.19 0.34 -8.24
C GLU A 92 -15.67 -0.58 -9.36
N GLY A 93 -16.93 -1.00 -9.28
CA GLY A 93 -17.52 -1.85 -10.29
C GLY A 93 -19.04 -1.91 -10.21
N THR A 94 -19.64 -2.39 -11.28
CA THR A 94 -21.07 -2.73 -11.31
C THR A 94 -21.19 -4.22 -11.54
N GLY A 95 -21.63 -4.90 -10.50
CA GLY A 95 -21.69 -6.34 -10.46
C GLY A 95 -23.08 -6.92 -10.34
N ARG A 96 -23.13 -8.25 -10.34
CA ARG A 96 -24.28 -9.10 -10.09
C ARG A 96 -23.85 -10.36 -9.38
N LYS A 97 -24.80 -10.98 -8.66
CA LYS A 97 -24.62 -12.27 -8.03
C LYS A 97 -25.86 -13.14 -8.28
N ASP A 98 -25.69 -14.44 -8.40
CA ASP A 98 -26.83 -15.34 -8.67
C ASP A 98 -27.82 -15.44 -7.51
N LEU A 99 -27.38 -15.15 -6.29
CA LEU A 99 -28.13 -15.22 -5.05
C LEU A 99 -28.24 -13.86 -4.38
N ASN A 100 -29.32 -13.64 -3.63
CA ASN A 100 -29.38 -12.51 -2.70
C ASN A 100 -28.28 -12.62 -1.67
N PHE A 101 -27.75 -11.49 -1.23
CA PHE A 101 -26.68 -11.43 -0.25
C PHE A 101 -26.93 -10.30 0.74
N LYS A 102 -26.36 -10.48 1.93
CA LYS A 102 -26.34 -9.47 2.98
C LYS A 102 -24.99 -8.72 2.94
N PHE A 103 -25.04 -7.41 3.09
CA PHE A 103 -23.88 -6.58 3.32
C PHE A 103 -24.21 -5.60 4.42
N GLY A 104 -23.55 -5.73 5.58
CA GLY A 104 -23.90 -5.03 6.79
C GLY A 104 -25.27 -5.50 7.35
N ASP A 105 -26.18 -4.56 7.55
CA ASP A 105 -27.51 -4.85 8.04
C ASP A 105 -28.57 -4.89 6.91
N VAL A 106 -28.13 -4.87 5.66
CA VAL A 106 -28.98 -4.70 4.47
C VAL A 106 -28.91 -5.91 3.56
N ASN A 107 -30.05 -6.38 3.06
CA ASN A 107 -30.16 -7.42 2.06
C ASN A 107 -30.28 -6.83 0.66
N PHE A 108 -29.47 -7.31 -0.26
CA PHE A 108 -29.42 -6.92 -1.66
C PHE A 108 -29.96 -8.03 -2.56
N ASP A 109 -30.67 -7.64 -3.62
CA ASP A 109 -31.06 -8.56 -4.69
C ASP A 109 -29.88 -8.77 -5.63
N GLY A 110 -29.22 -9.91 -5.52
CA GLY A 110 -28.03 -10.22 -6.31
C GLY A 110 -28.32 -10.32 -7.81
N SER A 111 -29.57 -10.66 -8.20
CA SER A 111 -29.97 -10.75 -9.62
C SER A 111 -30.09 -9.40 -10.33
N ALA A 112 -30.17 -8.31 -9.59
CA ALA A 112 -30.19 -6.94 -10.10
C ALA A 112 -28.80 -6.30 -9.99
N ASP A 113 -28.48 -5.40 -10.93
CA ASP A 113 -27.20 -4.68 -10.88
C ASP A 113 -27.04 -3.89 -9.58
N PHE A 114 -25.87 -4.01 -8.97
CA PHE A 114 -25.45 -3.17 -7.86
C PHE A 114 -24.08 -2.54 -8.16
N PHE A 115 -23.93 -1.29 -7.81
CA PHE A 115 -22.65 -0.58 -7.84
C PHE A 115 -21.95 -0.78 -6.52
N SER A 116 -20.65 -1.07 -6.57
CA SER A 116 -19.80 -1.17 -5.40
C SER A 116 -18.55 -0.32 -5.56
N LYS A 117 -18.03 0.16 -4.43
CA LYS A 117 -16.78 0.90 -4.35
C LYS A 117 -16.05 0.50 -3.07
N THR A 118 -14.78 0.15 -3.18
CA THR A 118 -13.92 -0.17 -2.04
C THR A 118 -12.67 0.69 -2.08
N THR A 119 -12.35 1.31 -0.95
CA THR A 119 -11.12 2.07 -0.71
C THR A 119 -10.32 1.36 0.38
N LEU A 120 -9.03 1.17 0.15
CA LEU A 120 -8.05 0.55 1.06
C LEU A 120 -6.78 1.39 1.14
N ASP A 121 -6.97 2.71 1.17
CA ASP A 121 -5.85 3.65 1.26
C ASP A 121 -5.00 3.32 2.48
N HIS A 122 -3.69 3.24 2.31
CA HIS A 122 -2.84 3.01 3.45
C HIS A 122 -1.57 3.85 3.45
N PHE A 123 -1.10 4.07 4.67
CA PHE A 123 0.06 4.85 4.97
C PHE A 123 1.00 4.03 5.85
N ASP A 124 2.19 3.74 5.34
CA ASP A 124 3.21 2.99 6.05
C ASP A 124 4.23 3.93 6.67
N ILE A 125 4.59 3.71 7.94
CA ILE A 125 5.69 4.38 8.61
C ILE A 125 6.60 3.31 9.19
N ALA A 126 7.83 3.20 8.66
CA ALA A 126 8.83 2.28 9.18
C ALA A 126 9.97 3.02 9.88
N LEU A 127 10.43 2.44 10.99
CA LEU A 127 11.65 2.79 11.69
C LEU A 127 12.60 1.61 11.58
N TYR A 128 13.81 1.83 11.03
CA TYR A 128 14.71 0.73 10.73
C TYR A 128 16.18 1.10 10.92
N TYR A 129 17.02 0.08 11.04
CA TYR A 129 18.47 0.20 11.04
C TYR A 129 19.07 -0.69 9.95
N GLY A 130 20.10 -0.21 9.29
CA GLY A 130 20.99 -1.05 8.48
C GLY A 130 21.87 -1.94 9.37
N ILE A 131 22.21 -3.14 8.88
CA ILE A 131 23.15 -4.01 9.60
C ILE A 131 24.51 -3.32 9.66
N PRO A 132 25.04 -3.05 10.88
CA PRO A 132 26.30 -2.34 11.04
C PRO A 132 27.46 -3.03 10.32
N LEU A 133 28.36 -2.24 9.71
CA LEU A 133 29.55 -2.67 9.00
C LEU A 133 29.33 -3.51 7.73
N LEU A 134 28.11 -3.91 7.42
CA LEU A 134 27.83 -4.73 6.23
C LEU A 134 28.18 -3.98 4.93
N GLU A 135 27.76 -2.73 4.80
CA GLU A 135 28.11 -1.88 3.66
C GLU A 135 29.62 -1.70 3.53
N THR A 136 30.31 -1.41 4.64
CA THR A 136 31.79 -1.27 4.65
C THR A 136 32.47 -2.58 4.25
N ALA A 137 32.05 -3.71 4.82
CA ALA A 137 32.61 -5.02 4.53
C ALA A 137 32.40 -5.47 3.09
N THR A 138 31.32 -5.01 2.46
CA THR A 138 30.96 -5.36 1.07
C THR A 138 31.32 -4.27 0.06
N LEU A 139 32.07 -3.24 0.46
CA LEU A 139 32.43 -2.09 -0.37
C LEU A 139 31.19 -1.39 -0.93
N ASN A 140 30.18 -1.16 -0.08
CA ASN A 140 28.87 -0.56 -0.38
C ASN A 140 28.02 -1.35 -1.41
N LYS A 141 28.31 -2.63 -1.59
CA LYS A 141 27.54 -3.47 -2.53
C LYS A 141 26.31 -4.10 -1.93
N LEU A 142 26.27 -4.32 -0.63
CA LEU A 142 25.17 -4.98 0.06
C LEU A 142 24.75 -4.18 1.28
N ASN A 143 23.44 -3.93 1.41
CA ASN A 143 22.82 -3.41 2.63
C ASN A 143 21.62 -4.27 2.99
N ILE A 144 21.40 -4.48 4.29
CA ILE A 144 20.22 -5.13 4.84
C ILE A 144 19.67 -4.23 5.93
N ASP A 145 18.43 -3.83 5.80
CA ASP A 145 17.69 -3.02 6.74
C ASP A 145 16.68 -3.89 7.49
N LEU A 146 16.60 -3.72 8.81
CA LEU A 146 15.66 -4.41 9.67
C LEU A 146 14.97 -3.40 10.59
N GLY A 147 13.66 -3.55 10.78
CA GLY A 147 12.91 -2.60 11.58
C GLY A 147 11.47 -3.01 11.86
N VAL A 148 10.71 -2.02 12.29
CA VAL A 148 9.28 -2.13 12.53
C VAL A 148 8.53 -1.13 11.65
N ASN A 149 7.33 -1.50 11.22
CA ASN A 149 6.44 -0.67 10.42
C ASN A 149 5.09 -0.57 11.09
N VAL A 150 4.44 0.56 10.98
CA VAL A 150 3.01 0.69 11.28
C VAL A 150 2.31 1.08 9.98
N ARG A 151 1.39 0.23 9.54
CA ARG A 151 0.49 0.52 8.43
C ARG A 151 -0.83 1.05 8.98
N ILE A 152 -1.22 2.24 8.57
CA ILE A 152 -2.53 2.80 8.87
C ILE A 152 -3.39 2.59 7.63
N ILE A 153 -4.38 1.69 7.74
CA ILE A 153 -5.33 1.37 6.67
C ILE A 153 -6.59 2.20 6.89
N ASP A 154 -6.97 3.00 5.90
CA ASP A 154 -8.25 3.69 5.85
C ASP A 154 -9.16 2.93 4.88
N PHE A 155 -10.09 2.18 5.48
CA PHE A 155 -11.01 1.31 4.77
C PHE A 155 -12.36 1.96 4.61
N GLU A 156 -12.90 1.90 3.39
CA GLU A 156 -14.31 2.19 3.12
C GLU A 156 -14.82 1.21 2.05
N ALA A 157 -15.96 0.56 2.32
CA ALA A 157 -16.69 -0.24 1.34
C ALA A 157 -18.12 0.24 1.27
N LYS A 158 -18.61 0.47 0.05
CA LYS A 158 -19.97 0.94 -0.23
C LYS A 158 -20.60 0.08 -1.31
N ILE A 159 -21.87 -0.31 -1.07
CA ILE A 159 -22.72 -0.96 -2.08
C ILE A 159 -23.99 -0.13 -2.26
N THR A 160 -24.37 0.10 -3.50
CA THR A 160 -25.57 0.87 -3.87
C THR A 160 -26.38 0.11 -4.94
N GLN A 161 -27.65 -0.17 -4.68
CA GLN A 161 -28.55 -0.79 -5.63
C GLN A 161 -29.66 0.18 -6.02
N LYS A 162 -29.55 0.75 -7.21
CA LYS A 162 -30.49 1.80 -7.69
C LYS A 162 -31.90 1.29 -7.89
N SER A 163 -32.09 0.02 -8.26
CA SER A 163 -33.40 -0.60 -8.50
C SER A 163 -34.28 -0.63 -7.24
N SER A 164 -33.67 -0.82 -6.08
CA SER A 164 -34.35 -0.86 -4.76
C SER A 164 -34.20 0.43 -3.97
N GLY A 165 -33.33 1.35 -4.40
CA GLY A 165 -33.00 2.57 -3.66
C GLY A 165 -32.23 2.32 -2.38
N ILE A 166 -31.52 1.20 -2.29
CA ILE A 166 -30.79 0.75 -1.11
C ILE A 166 -29.32 1.09 -1.25
N ASP A 167 -28.70 1.56 -0.17
CA ASP A 167 -27.26 1.72 -0.06
C ASP A 167 -26.78 1.36 1.36
N GLU A 168 -25.58 0.80 1.43
CA GLU A 168 -24.89 0.49 2.68
C GLU A 168 -23.43 0.89 2.55
N THR A 169 -22.86 1.43 3.63
CA THR A 169 -21.46 1.87 3.67
C THR A 169 -20.84 1.49 5.01
N LYS A 170 -19.67 0.89 4.95
CA LYS A 170 -18.82 0.62 6.11
C LYS A 170 -17.48 1.32 5.96
N SER A 171 -17.05 2.01 7.02
CA SER A 171 -15.71 2.61 7.06
C SER A 171 -15.09 2.49 8.45
N PHE A 172 -13.77 2.33 8.48
CA PHE A 172 -12.96 2.37 9.69
C PHE A 172 -11.49 2.62 9.34
N THR A 173 -10.73 3.05 10.34
CA THR A 173 -9.28 3.16 10.26
C THR A 173 -8.65 2.12 11.17
N LEU A 174 -7.65 1.36 10.66
CA LEU A 174 -6.98 0.27 11.38
C LEU A 174 -5.46 0.48 11.35
N PRO A 175 -4.80 0.68 12.51
CA PRO A 175 -3.35 0.63 12.60
C PRO A 175 -2.88 -0.81 12.75
N VAL A 176 -1.99 -1.25 11.85
CA VAL A 176 -1.44 -2.61 11.82
C VAL A 176 0.06 -2.55 12.05
N PRO A 177 0.58 -3.05 13.19
CA PRO A 177 2.02 -3.16 13.41
C PRO A 177 2.59 -4.30 12.57
N MET A 178 3.78 -4.10 11.98
CA MET A 178 4.43 -5.06 11.10
C MET A 178 5.93 -5.12 11.37
N VAL A 179 6.55 -6.22 11.03
CA VAL A 179 8.01 -6.30 10.87
C VAL A 179 8.37 -5.72 9.51
N PHE A 180 9.51 -5.04 9.42
CA PHE A 180 10.07 -4.48 8.18
C PHE A 180 11.45 -5.09 7.92
N ALA A 181 11.69 -5.48 6.67
CA ALA A 181 13.00 -5.90 6.19
C ALA A 181 13.21 -5.42 4.75
N ALA A 182 14.44 -5.00 4.44
CA ALA A 182 14.84 -4.67 3.08
C ALA A 182 16.24 -5.16 2.79
N LEU A 183 16.50 -5.55 1.55
CA LEU A 183 17.78 -5.97 1.01
C LEU A 183 18.09 -5.09 -0.20
N GLN A 184 19.30 -4.52 -0.23
CA GLN A 184 19.78 -3.73 -1.35
C GLN A 184 21.11 -4.34 -1.86
N PHE A 185 21.16 -4.62 -3.15
CA PHE A 185 22.37 -5.07 -3.82
C PHE A 185 22.76 -4.13 -4.95
N ARG A 186 23.97 -3.57 -4.89
CA ARG A 186 24.55 -2.61 -5.84
C ARG A 186 25.68 -3.25 -6.64
N PRO A 187 25.39 -3.95 -7.75
CA PRO A 187 26.44 -4.55 -8.57
C PRO A 187 27.36 -3.51 -9.21
N ILE A 188 26.82 -2.35 -9.58
CA ILE A 188 27.52 -1.19 -10.10
C ILE A 188 26.94 0.09 -9.49
N GLU A 189 27.68 1.20 -9.52
CA GLU A 189 27.29 2.47 -8.90
C GLU A 189 25.94 3.03 -9.36
N ARG A 190 25.55 2.76 -10.61
CA ARG A 190 24.32 3.28 -11.19
C ARG A 190 23.11 2.37 -10.99
N LEU A 191 23.31 1.12 -10.58
CA LEU A 191 22.25 0.12 -10.52
C LEU A 191 22.12 -0.44 -9.11
N THR A 192 20.91 -0.41 -8.55
CA THR A 192 20.57 -1.07 -7.30
C THR A 192 19.38 -2.00 -7.52
N LEU A 193 19.52 -3.23 -7.08
CA LEU A 193 18.45 -4.21 -6.93
C LEU A 193 17.97 -4.15 -5.48
N GLU A 194 16.67 -4.00 -5.29
CA GLU A 194 16.09 -3.93 -3.96
C GLU A 194 14.96 -4.96 -3.82
N ALA A 195 14.93 -5.63 -2.68
CA ALA A 195 13.80 -6.43 -2.23
C ALA A 195 13.37 -5.91 -0.86
N GLU A 196 12.07 -5.68 -0.69
CA GLU A 196 11.50 -5.12 0.54
C GLU A 196 10.30 -5.96 0.95
N GLY A 197 10.20 -6.25 2.23
CA GLY A 197 9.09 -6.98 2.82
C GLY A 197 8.64 -6.31 4.12
N ARG A 198 7.33 -6.29 4.31
CA ARG A 198 6.72 -5.94 5.60
C ARG A 198 5.52 -6.83 5.83
N GLY A 199 5.25 -7.17 7.08
CA GLY A 199 4.11 -8.03 7.36
C GLY A 199 3.99 -8.42 8.82
N ILE A 200 2.82 -8.98 9.13
CA ILE A 200 2.50 -9.57 10.40
C ILE A 200 1.49 -10.71 10.20
N ALA A 201 1.50 -11.66 11.14
CA ALA A 201 0.46 -12.65 11.30
C ALA A 201 0.13 -12.76 12.78
N ILE A 202 -1.14 -12.56 13.16
CA ILE A 202 -1.63 -12.65 14.53
C ILE A 202 -2.92 -13.46 14.51
N GLY A 203 -2.90 -14.65 15.15
CA GLY A 203 -4.06 -15.56 15.11
C GLY A 203 -4.32 -16.02 13.68
N ASN A 204 -5.51 -15.72 13.18
CA ASN A 204 -5.92 -16.04 11.81
C ASN A 204 -5.67 -14.88 10.84
N ASP A 205 -5.51 -13.66 11.36
CA ASP A 205 -5.28 -12.47 10.53
C ASP A 205 -3.83 -12.40 10.07
N LYS A 206 -3.63 -12.06 8.82
CA LYS A 206 -2.30 -11.81 8.26
C LYS A 206 -2.37 -10.68 7.25
N THR A 207 -1.32 -9.90 7.20
CA THR A 207 -1.14 -8.92 6.13
C THR A 207 0.34 -8.77 5.84
N TYR A 208 0.68 -8.75 4.56
CA TYR A 208 2.07 -8.56 4.15
C TYR A 208 2.17 -7.87 2.78
N SER A 209 3.29 -7.22 2.59
CA SER A 209 3.63 -6.51 1.36
C SER A 209 5.04 -6.91 0.95
N LEU A 210 5.22 -7.31 -0.30
CA LEU A 210 6.49 -7.66 -0.90
C LEU A 210 6.74 -6.79 -2.13
N LEU A 211 7.90 -6.14 -2.18
CA LEU A 211 8.32 -5.32 -3.31
C LEU A 211 9.67 -5.80 -3.81
N GLY A 212 9.77 -5.98 -5.13
CA GLY A 212 11.04 -6.14 -5.83
C GLY A 212 11.23 -4.98 -6.78
N ARG A 213 12.38 -4.29 -6.74
CA ARG A 213 12.61 -3.13 -7.61
C ARG A 213 14.03 -3.05 -8.13
N LEU A 214 14.14 -2.43 -9.30
CA LEU A 214 15.39 -2.07 -9.94
C LEU A 214 15.45 -0.55 -10.00
N ARG A 215 16.47 0.04 -9.35
CA ARG A 215 16.73 1.48 -9.34
C ARG A 215 17.91 1.80 -10.25
N LEU A 216 17.74 2.81 -11.10
CA LEU A 216 18.78 3.35 -11.97
C LEU A 216 19.03 4.82 -11.62
N ASN A 217 20.24 5.13 -11.17
CA ASN A 217 20.69 6.50 -10.98
C ASN A 217 21.00 7.14 -12.35
N VAL A 218 20.29 8.22 -12.69
CA VAL A 218 20.34 8.84 -14.04
C VAL A 218 21.40 9.92 -14.08
N VAL A 219 21.21 11.00 -13.32
CA VAL A 219 22.17 12.13 -13.24
C VAL A 219 21.97 12.90 -11.95
N GLY A 220 23.11 13.20 -11.28
CA GLY A 220 23.08 13.91 -9.99
C GLY A 220 22.17 13.17 -8.98
N PRO A 221 21.23 13.85 -8.31
CA PRO A 221 20.34 13.24 -7.36
C PRO A 221 19.18 12.46 -8.00
N VAL A 222 18.99 12.52 -9.32
CA VAL A 222 17.83 11.96 -10.02
C VAL A 222 17.99 10.47 -10.26
N PHE A 223 16.97 9.69 -9.91
CA PHE A 223 16.88 8.28 -10.25
C PHE A 223 15.47 7.90 -10.71
N VAL A 224 15.39 6.75 -11.36
CA VAL A 224 14.13 6.09 -11.72
C VAL A 224 14.13 4.67 -11.17
N THR A 225 12.94 4.17 -10.87
CA THR A 225 12.73 2.83 -10.32
C THR A 225 11.60 2.16 -11.07
N GLY A 226 11.77 0.89 -11.38
CA GLY A 226 10.71 0.02 -11.88
C GLY A 226 10.70 -1.27 -11.09
N GLY A 227 9.51 -1.83 -10.86
CA GLY A 227 9.42 -3.03 -10.05
C GLY A 227 8.06 -3.70 -10.08
N TYR A 228 7.90 -4.66 -9.20
CA TYR A 228 6.67 -5.40 -8.99
C TYR A 228 6.34 -5.44 -7.51
N ARG A 229 5.08 -5.24 -7.18
CA ARG A 229 4.57 -5.25 -5.81
C ARG A 229 3.46 -6.27 -5.68
N TYR A 230 3.40 -6.91 -4.51
CA TYR A 230 2.37 -7.82 -4.08
C TYR A 230 1.98 -7.50 -2.65
N ASP A 231 0.71 -7.19 -2.43
CA ASP A 231 0.11 -6.96 -1.11
C ASP A 231 -0.98 -8.01 -0.87
N ASN A 232 -0.96 -8.63 0.30
CA ASN A 232 -2.04 -9.49 0.80
C ASN A 232 -2.64 -8.85 2.06
N ILE A 233 -3.96 -8.84 2.12
CA ILE A 233 -4.74 -8.38 3.27
C ILE A 233 -5.76 -9.47 3.58
N ASP A 234 -5.59 -10.14 4.71
CA ASP A 234 -6.49 -11.17 5.22
C ASP A 234 -6.82 -10.81 6.67
N ILE A 235 -7.96 -10.18 6.87
CA ILE A 235 -8.39 -9.55 8.12
C ILE A 235 -9.88 -9.82 8.36
N ASP A 236 -10.20 -10.20 9.61
CA ASP A 236 -11.57 -10.31 10.11
C ASP A 236 -11.73 -9.37 11.33
N GLU A 237 -12.09 -8.12 11.04
CA GLU A 237 -12.18 -7.07 12.04
C GLU A 237 -13.46 -6.24 11.92
N LYS A 238 -14.12 -5.96 13.04
CA LYS A 238 -15.32 -5.12 13.13
C LYS A 238 -16.46 -5.57 12.20
N GLY A 239 -16.54 -6.89 11.98
CA GLY A 239 -17.53 -7.52 11.10
C GLY A 239 -17.19 -7.42 9.62
N VAL A 240 -16.06 -6.85 9.24
CA VAL A 240 -15.56 -6.87 7.86
C VAL A 240 -14.57 -8.01 7.71
N VAL A 241 -14.85 -8.88 6.75
CA VAL A 241 -13.96 -9.96 6.33
C VAL A 241 -13.37 -9.57 4.98
N ILE A 242 -12.06 -9.48 4.91
CA ILE A 242 -11.30 -9.22 3.68
C ILE A 242 -10.25 -10.32 3.54
N ASP A 243 -10.27 -11.04 2.44
CA ASP A 243 -9.19 -11.93 2.01
C ASP A 243 -8.86 -11.56 0.57
N ALA A 244 -7.91 -10.65 0.40
CA ALA A 244 -7.63 -10.04 -0.89
C ALA A 244 -6.13 -9.88 -1.17
N ASP A 245 -5.79 -10.09 -2.43
CA ASP A 245 -4.48 -9.89 -3.02
C ASP A 245 -4.51 -8.72 -4.01
N PHE A 246 -3.48 -7.89 -3.95
CA PHE A 246 -3.26 -6.78 -4.88
C PHE A 246 -1.85 -6.90 -5.45
N LYS A 247 -1.72 -6.95 -6.76
CA LYS A 247 -0.41 -7.14 -7.38
C LYS A 247 -0.28 -6.39 -8.69
N GLY A 248 0.97 -6.05 -9.03
CA GLY A 248 1.23 -5.47 -10.33
C GLY A 248 2.54 -4.71 -10.41
N PRO A 249 2.89 -4.26 -11.62
CA PRO A 249 4.08 -3.46 -11.86
C PRO A 249 3.90 -2.03 -11.35
N PHE A 250 5.00 -1.43 -10.93
CA PHE A 250 5.03 -0.02 -10.59
C PHE A 250 6.27 0.66 -11.19
N ALA A 251 6.19 1.97 -11.33
CA ALA A 251 7.30 2.82 -11.71
C ALA A 251 7.32 4.10 -10.89
N GLU A 252 8.51 4.54 -10.52
CA GLU A 252 8.74 5.75 -9.72
C GLU A 252 9.88 6.57 -10.31
N ALA A 253 9.83 7.88 -10.10
CA ALA A 253 10.96 8.78 -10.26
C ALA A 253 11.24 9.47 -8.92
N GLY A 254 12.50 9.73 -8.62
CA GLY A 254 12.89 10.29 -7.33
C GLY A 254 14.15 11.10 -7.34
N LEU A 255 14.37 11.74 -6.19
CA LEU A 255 15.55 12.51 -5.85
C LEU A 255 16.17 11.93 -4.59
N SER A 256 17.49 11.80 -4.57
CA SER A 256 18.27 11.36 -3.39
C SER A 256 19.39 12.35 -3.13
N PHE A 257 19.47 12.90 -1.91
CA PHE A 257 20.41 13.93 -1.46
C PHE A 257 21.27 13.41 -0.32
#